data_942aec95f26d5ecb299dd58ab969f070
#
_entry.id   942aec95f26d5ecb299dd58ab969f070
#
_cell.length_a   1.000
_cell.length_b   1.000
_cell.length_c   1.000
_cell.angle_alpha   90.00
_cell.angle_beta   90.00
_cell.angle_gamma   90.00
#
_symmetry.space_group_name_H-M   'P 1'
#
loop_
_entity.id
_entity.type
_entity.pdbx_description
1 polymer ?
#
loop_
_entity_poly.entity_id
_entity_poly.type
_entity_poly.pdbx_seq_one_letter_code
_entity_poly.pdbx_strand_id
1 'polypeptide(L)'
;VGLRTRHGRAEDADVLSTVFSEAGSDTTVTRAVDSALDEAVAAAGPDDVVLVAGSLFAVAEARTRWTRANVQKDVDDIEDARAVLEGAHVTPPGVWRMRGKGVHRVVKTRVQNRQAQYLKEELLSLGGECSLSGLNSQSRGYLDAVLMGTLAQFKRLCEKLDGQPYGLSVFAAELRADLGIQTDPETHGYPWEDGTAVMGVLNVTPDSFHDGGEYEAIEDAVARAEAMVEAGADIVDVGGESTRPGAEPVSTQAELDRVLPVVERISDLDAMISVDTRKAEVARGALEAGADVINDVTGLEDPEMRFVAAEHGAPLVVMHSINAPVDPETDVHYDDVVEDVLAELTERVLLAEKAGLPREKIVVDPGLGFGKSAAESFELLDRADEFHALGCPVLIGHSHKSMFGNVDRYPDDGGYATVAATALAADRGADIVRVHDVEENAAAVRVADATRREADDE
;
A
#
# COMPACT_ATOMS: atom_id res chain seq x y z
N VAL A 1 25.97 -12.53 -52.35
CA VAL A 1 26.09 -11.55 -51.28
C VAL A 1 27.36 -11.80 -50.52
N GLY A 2 28.32 -10.90 -50.59
CA GLY A 2 29.55 -11.02 -49.85
C GLY A 2 29.46 -10.22 -48.53
N LEU A 3 29.83 -10.79 -47.44
CA LEU A 3 29.75 -10.21 -46.10
C LEU A 3 31.11 -10.00 -45.50
N ARG A 4 31.42 -8.78 -45.05
CA ARG A 4 32.59 -8.51 -44.22
C ARG A 4 32.13 -8.27 -42.80
N THR A 5 32.42 -9.22 -41.93
CA THR A 5 32.29 -8.99 -40.48
C THR A 5 33.43 -8.13 -39.96
N ARG A 6 33.22 -7.36 -38.89
CA ARG A 6 34.23 -6.51 -38.25
C ARG A 6 35.39 -7.33 -37.63
N HIS A 7 35.42 -8.65 -37.80
CA HIS A 7 36.48 -9.53 -37.34
C HIS A 7 37.57 -9.69 -38.40
N GLY A 8 38.84 -9.52 -38.00
CA GLY A 8 40.00 -9.60 -38.84
C GLY A 8 40.34 -10.97 -39.49
N ARG A 9 39.37 -11.94 -39.45
CA ARG A 9 39.43 -13.24 -40.09
C ARG A 9 38.32 -13.44 -41.14
N ALA A 10 37.59 -12.39 -41.48
CA ALA A 10 36.53 -12.50 -42.49
C ALA A 10 37.16 -12.50 -43.88
N GLU A 11 36.70 -13.39 -44.75
CA GLU A 11 37.05 -13.40 -46.19
C GLU A 11 36.53 -12.16 -46.88
N ASP A 12 37.19 -11.68 -47.90
CA ASP A 12 36.77 -10.52 -48.64
C ASP A 12 35.46 -10.82 -49.42
N ALA A 13 34.52 -9.88 -49.36
CA ALA A 13 33.20 -10.04 -49.99
C ALA A 13 33.30 -10.21 -51.52
N ASP A 14 34.31 -9.62 -52.15
CA ASP A 14 34.53 -9.74 -53.60
C ASP A 14 34.99 -11.16 -53.98
N VAL A 15 35.78 -11.85 -53.12
CA VAL A 15 36.19 -13.24 -53.30
C VAL A 15 34.97 -14.17 -53.22
N LEU A 16 34.11 -13.96 -52.24
CA LEU A 16 32.89 -14.76 -52.08
C LEU A 16 31.94 -14.52 -53.25
N SER A 17 31.80 -13.28 -53.73
CA SER A 17 30.98 -12.95 -54.91
C SER A 17 31.47 -13.69 -56.18
N THR A 18 32.79 -13.74 -56.40
CA THR A 18 33.36 -14.48 -57.53
C THR A 18 33.02 -15.95 -57.48
N VAL A 19 33.19 -16.58 -56.33
CA VAL A 19 32.90 -18.04 -56.15
C VAL A 19 31.40 -18.34 -56.41
N PHE A 20 30.50 -17.52 -55.88
CA PHE A 20 29.05 -17.70 -56.10
C PHE A 20 28.65 -17.41 -57.55
N SER A 21 29.25 -16.41 -58.22
CA SER A 21 29.00 -16.15 -59.63
C SER A 21 29.47 -17.28 -60.53
N GLU A 22 30.65 -17.89 -60.25
CA GLU A 22 31.13 -19.08 -60.95
C GLU A 22 30.24 -20.29 -60.74
N ALA A 23 29.52 -20.36 -59.60
CA ALA A 23 28.51 -21.38 -59.34
C ALA A 23 27.13 -21.09 -59.99
N GLY A 24 27.01 -20.02 -60.77
CA GLY A 24 25.81 -19.65 -61.53
C GLY A 24 24.77 -18.83 -60.76
N SER A 25 25.16 -18.16 -59.65
CA SER A 25 24.30 -17.28 -58.89
C SER A 25 24.52 -15.81 -59.29
N ASP A 26 23.43 -15.06 -59.37
CA ASP A 26 23.53 -13.58 -59.45
C ASP A 26 24.00 -13.07 -58.11
N THR A 27 25.07 -12.26 -58.12
CA THR A 27 25.70 -11.78 -56.88
C THR A 27 25.78 -10.25 -56.85
N THR A 28 25.47 -9.71 -55.66
CA THR A 28 25.69 -8.31 -55.31
C THR A 28 26.56 -8.25 -54.07
N VAL A 29 27.54 -7.33 -54.08
CA VAL A 29 28.45 -7.16 -52.95
C VAL A 29 28.03 -5.97 -52.10
N THR A 30 27.62 -6.27 -50.83
CA THR A 30 27.35 -5.24 -49.82
C THR A 30 28.21 -5.50 -48.60
N ARG A 31 28.97 -4.50 -48.14
CA ARG A 31 30.07 -4.68 -47.17
C ARG A 31 29.61 -4.76 -45.72
N ALA A 32 28.44 -4.28 -45.38
CA ALA A 32 27.86 -4.35 -44.03
C ALA A 32 26.74 -5.38 -44.00
N VAL A 33 26.67 -6.19 -42.93
CA VAL A 33 25.69 -7.28 -42.81
C VAL A 33 24.27 -6.77 -42.72
N ASP A 34 24.06 -5.70 -41.94
CA ASP A 34 22.78 -5.01 -41.76
C ASP A 34 22.26 -4.45 -43.10
N SER A 35 23.12 -3.74 -43.85
CA SER A 35 22.76 -3.16 -45.15
C SER A 35 22.47 -4.26 -46.17
N ALA A 36 23.28 -5.34 -46.22
CA ALA A 36 23.04 -6.48 -47.09
C ALA A 36 21.70 -7.18 -46.81
N LEU A 37 21.36 -7.29 -45.53
CA LEU A 37 20.10 -7.86 -45.11
C LEU A 37 18.89 -6.98 -45.47
N ASP A 38 19.04 -5.65 -45.29
CA ASP A 38 18.00 -4.68 -45.67
C ASP A 38 17.73 -4.72 -47.19
N GLU A 39 18.78 -4.77 -48.01
CA GLU A 39 18.65 -4.94 -49.45
C GLU A 39 17.97 -6.24 -49.85
N ALA A 40 18.39 -7.37 -49.22
CA ALA A 40 17.81 -8.67 -49.50
C ALA A 40 16.32 -8.74 -49.11
N VAL A 41 15.96 -8.20 -47.95
CA VAL A 41 14.56 -8.19 -47.51
C VAL A 41 13.71 -7.23 -48.36
N ALA A 42 14.27 -6.09 -48.80
CA ALA A 42 13.55 -5.18 -49.68
C ALA A 42 13.35 -5.74 -51.09
N ALA A 43 14.24 -6.61 -51.57
CA ALA A 43 14.14 -7.26 -52.87
C ALA A 43 13.24 -8.49 -52.86
N ALA A 44 12.98 -9.09 -51.71
CA ALA A 44 12.18 -10.30 -51.56
C ALA A 44 10.67 -10.02 -51.73
N GLY A 45 10.00 -10.85 -52.49
CA GLY A 45 8.53 -10.86 -52.59
C GLY A 45 7.87 -11.50 -51.39
N PRO A 46 6.53 -11.47 -51.28
CA PRO A 46 5.79 -11.98 -50.13
C PRO A 46 5.95 -13.51 -49.90
N ASP A 47 6.28 -14.25 -50.95
CA ASP A 47 6.45 -15.73 -50.88
C ASP A 47 7.94 -16.13 -50.90
N ASP A 48 8.85 -15.18 -50.90
CA ASP A 48 10.29 -15.45 -50.94
C ASP A 48 10.87 -15.72 -49.56
N VAL A 49 11.92 -16.55 -49.52
CA VAL A 49 12.67 -16.83 -48.29
C VAL A 49 14.07 -16.19 -48.38
N VAL A 50 14.39 -15.33 -47.44
CA VAL A 50 15.73 -14.77 -47.29
C VAL A 50 16.53 -15.65 -46.32
N LEU A 51 17.54 -16.33 -46.83
CA LEU A 51 18.44 -17.17 -46.03
C LEU A 51 19.72 -16.37 -45.66
N VAL A 52 20.00 -16.24 -44.38
CA VAL A 52 21.29 -15.73 -43.89
C VAL A 52 22.13 -16.93 -43.45
N ALA A 53 23.21 -17.19 -44.18
CA ALA A 53 24.10 -18.28 -43.90
C ALA A 53 25.59 -17.76 -43.87
N GLY A 54 26.41 -18.38 -43.06
CA GLY A 54 27.82 -18.03 -42.97
C GLY A 54 28.39 -18.27 -41.57
N SER A 55 29.38 -17.46 -41.15
CA SER A 55 29.94 -17.56 -39.80
C SER A 55 28.92 -17.18 -38.73
N LEU A 56 29.09 -17.73 -37.53
CA LEU A 56 28.27 -17.39 -36.36
C LEU A 56 28.20 -15.86 -36.12
N PHE A 57 29.29 -15.14 -36.42
CA PHE A 57 29.34 -13.69 -36.25
C PHE A 57 28.43 -12.96 -37.28
N ALA A 58 28.44 -13.41 -38.54
CA ALA A 58 27.57 -12.83 -39.55
C ALA A 58 26.09 -13.07 -39.27
N VAL A 59 25.75 -14.28 -38.84
CA VAL A 59 24.38 -14.63 -38.42
C VAL A 59 23.96 -13.86 -37.19
N ALA A 60 24.83 -13.72 -36.19
CA ALA A 60 24.56 -12.93 -34.98
C ALA A 60 24.34 -11.46 -35.31
N GLU A 61 25.18 -10.86 -36.18
CA GLU A 61 25.03 -9.47 -36.62
C GLU A 61 23.72 -9.25 -37.40
N ALA A 62 23.34 -10.16 -38.29
CA ALA A 62 22.07 -10.13 -38.99
C ALA A 62 20.86 -10.22 -38.04
N ARG A 63 20.95 -11.02 -36.97
CA ARG A 63 19.91 -11.16 -35.97
C ARG A 63 19.63 -9.91 -35.18
N THR A 64 20.58 -8.95 -35.10
CA THR A 64 20.37 -7.69 -34.37
C THR A 64 19.21 -6.86 -34.95
N ARG A 65 18.87 -7.04 -36.24
CA ARG A 65 17.68 -6.42 -36.85
C ARG A 65 16.38 -6.75 -36.12
N TRP A 66 16.27 -7.95 -35.53
CA TRP A 66 15.10 -8.42 -34.80
C TRP A 66 15.27 -8.35 -33.29
N THR A 67 16.34 -7.71 -32.81
CA THR A 67 16.50 -7.42 -31.38
C THR A 67 15.42 -6.46 -30.98
N ARG A 68 14.54 -6.91 -30.09
CA ARG A 68 13.48 -6.08 -29.52
C ARG A 68 14.05 -5.17 -28.43
N ALA A 69 13.46 -4.00 -28.27
CA ALA A 69 13.72 -3.17 -27.11
C ALA A 69 13.41 -3.95 -25.84
N ASN A 70 14.16 -3.70 -24.78
CA ASN A 70 13.90 -4.26 -23.48
C ASN A 70 12.52 -3.80 -22.97
N VAL A 71 11.84 -4.67 -22.26
CA VAL A 71 10.60 -4.34 -21.57
C VAL A 71 10.98 -3.84 -20.19
N GLN A 72 10.56 -2.62 -19.88
CA GLN A 72 10.66 -2.10 -18.51
C GLN A 72 9.69 -2.89 -17.63
N LYS A 73 10.15 -3.26 -16.43
CA LYS A 73 9.34 -3.90 -15.39
C LYS A 73 9.27 -2.97 -14.21
N ASP A 74 8.08 -2.79 -13.70
CA ASP A 74 7.87 -2.18 -12.40
C ASP A 74 8.15 -3.26 -11.35
N VAL A 75 8.91 -2.89 -10.33
CA VAL A 75 9.37 -3.81 -9.28
C VAL A 75 9.23 -3.06 -7.97
N ASP A 76 8.14 -3.31 -7.28
CA ASP A 76 7.77 -2.60 -6.08
C ASP A 76 8.14 -3.37 -4.81
N ASP A 77 8.23 -4.69 -4.87
CA ASP A 77 8.55 -5.52 -3.73
C ASP A 77 9.56 -6.66 -4.04
N ILE A 78 9.79 -7.52 -3.05
CA ILE A 78 10.73 -8.64 -3.15
C ILE A 78 10.20 -9.74 -4.09
N GLU A 79 8.90 -9.95 -4.15
CA GLU A 79 8.27 -11.00 -4.97
C GLU A 79 8.24 -10.56 -6.44
N ASP A 80 7.96 -9.31 -6.74
CA ASP A 80 8.13 -8.77 -8.09
C ASP A 80 9.56 -8.94 -8.59
N ALA A 81 10.53 -8.57 -7.75
CA ALA A 81 11.94 -8.76 -8.07
C ALA A 81 12.28 -10.23 -8.34
N ARG A 82 11.71 -11.13 -7.56
CA ARG A 82 11.85 -12.59 -7.71
C ARG A 82 11.25 -13.05 -9.02
N ALA A 83 9.98 -12.71 -9.29
CA ALA A 83 9.28 -13.10 -10.53
C ALA A 83 10.03 -12.66 -11.79
N VAL A 84 10.52 -11.40 -11.82
CA VAL A 84 11.35 -10.91 -12.93
C VAL A 84 12.65 -11.69 -13.10
N LEU A 85 13.33 -12.04 -12.00
CA LEU A 85 14.58 -12.80 -12.03
C LEU A 85 14.34 -14.25 -12.46
N GLU A 86 13.30 -14.91 -11.97
CA GLU A 86 12.93 -16.29 -12.34
C GLU A 86 12.47 -16.35 -13.79
N GLY A 87 11.67 -15.40 -14.25
CA GLY A 87 11.27 -15.26 -15.66
C GLY A 87 12.46 -15.02 -16.61
N ALA A 88 13.56 -14.47 -16.08
CA ALA A 88 14.85 -14.36 -16.78
C ALA A 88 15.73 -15.62 -16.64
N HIS A 89 15.22 -16.70 -16.05
CA HIS A 89 15.93 -17.96 -15.81
C HIS A 89 17.22 -17.82 -14.95
N VAL A 90 17.21 -16.90 -14.02
CA VAL A 90 18.29 -16.74 -13.03
C VAL A 90 18.26 -17.93 -12.07
N THR A 91 19.43 -18.45 -11.71
CA THR A 91 19.52 -19.60 -10.80
C THR A 91 18.96 -19.26 -9.40
N PRO A 92 18.36 -20.21 -8.66
CA PRO A 92 17.78 -19.93 -7.34
C PRO A 92 18.74 -19.20 -6.37
N PRO A 93 20.06 -19.55 -6.25
CA PRO A 93 21.00 -18.77 -5.46
C PRO A 93 21.22 -17.35 -5.99
N GLY A 94 21.09 -17.16 -7.31
CA GLY A 94 21.15 -15.85 -7.96
C GLY A 94 19.94 -15.00 -7.60
N VAL A 95 18.75 -15.56 -7.70
CA VAL A 95 17.48 -14.90 -7.31
C VAL A 95 17.56 -14.47 -5.85
N TRP A 96 17.85 -15.38 -4.93
CA TRP A 96 17.97 -15.07 -3.50
C TRP A 96 18.93 -13.91 -3.21
N ARG A 97 20.07 -13.88 -3.89
CA ARG A 97 21.09 -12.83 -3.71
C ARG A 97 20.72 -11.49 -4.33
N MET A 98 19.92 -11.49 -5.41
CA MET A 98 19.67 -10.31 -6.22
C MET A 98 18.32 -9.64 -5.92
N ARG A 99 17.30 -10.36 -5.44
CA ARG A 99 15.93 -9.84 -5.24
C ARG A 99 15.89 -8.51 -4.48
N GLY A 100 16.52 -8.42 -3.32
CA GLY A 100 16.58 -7.18 -2.54
C GLY A 100 17.41 -6.05 -3.16
N LYS A 101 18.06 -6.28 -4.30
CA LYS A 101 18.77 -5.25 -5.09
C LYS A 101 17.92 -4.72 -6.24
N GLY A 102 16.85 -5.43 -6.59
CA GLY A 102 15.87 -5.00 -7.58
C GLY A 102 14.89 -3.98 -7.03
N VAL A 103 14.64 -4.00 -5.72
CA VAL A 103 13.67 -3.12 -5.06
C VAL A 103 14.37 -1.88 -4.52
N HIS A 104 13.93 -0.71 -4.95
CA HIS A 104 14.44 0.58 -4.49
C HIS A 104 13.44 1.26 -3.56
N ARG A 105 13.93 1.93 -2.52
CA ARG A 105 13.11 2.70 -1.58
C ARG A 105 13.69 4.10 -1.38
N VAL A 106 12.77 5.03 -1.14
CA VAL A 106 13.06 6.39 -0.72
C VAL A 106 12.41 6.60 0.64
N VAL A 107 13.20 6.85 1.66
CA VAL A 107 12.72 7.04 3.04
C VAL A 107 13.01 8.49 3.44
N LYS A 108 11.96 9.25 3.81
CA LYS A 108 12.09 10.58 4.40
C LYS A 108 11.97 10.44 5.91
N THR A 109 12.91 11.01 6.65
CA THR A 109 12.93 10.96 8.11
C THR A 109 13.44 12.27 8.69
N ARG A 110 13.06 12.56 9.91
CA ARG A 110 13.51 13.76 10.66
C ARG A 110 14.34 13.34 11.86
N VAL A 111 15.62 13.61 11.80
CA VAL A 111 16.61 13.12 12.76
C VAL A 111 17.51 14.24 13.29
N GLN A 112 18.19 13.99 14.41
CA GLN A 112 19.17 14.94 14.94
C GLN A 112 20.38 15.07 13.99
N ASN A 113 21.04 16.21 14.01
CA ASN A 113 22.19 16.49 13.12
C ASN A 113 23.26 15.38 13.16
N ARG A 114 23.57 14.82 14.34
CA ARG A 114 24.54 13.71 14.45
C ARG A 114 24.04 12.42 13.79
N GLN A 115 22.78 12.09 13.98
CA GLN A 115 22.17 10.93 13.33
C GLN A 115 22.18 11.11 11.81
N ALA A 116 21.78 12.30 11.32
CA ALA A 116 21.78 12.62 9.90
C ALA A 116 23.16 12.42 9.24
N GLN A 117 24.22 12.91 9.89
CA GLN A 117 25.58 12.73 9.36
C GLN A 117 26.00 11.26 9.33
N TYR A 118 25.69 10.49 10.38
CA TYR A 118 25.99 9.09 10.46
C TYR A 118 25.25 8.28 9.38
N LEU A 119 23.94 8.50 9.25
CA LEU A 119 23.11 7.87 8.22
C LEU A 119 23.63 8.18 6.82
N LYS A 120 24.01 9.43 6.56
CA LYS A 120 24.59 9.85 5.27
C LYS A 120 25.91 9.11 4.97
N GLU A 121 26.85 9.12 5.91
CA GLU A 121 28.16 8.48 5.72
C GLU A 121 28.03 6.97 5.50
N GLU A 122 27.17 6.29 6.29
CA GLU A 122 27.02 4.86 6.20
C GLU A 122 26.27 4.44 4.94
N LEU A 123 25.17 5.14 4.56
CA LEU A 123 24.42 4.81 3.35
C LEU A 123 25.25 5.05 2.08
N LEU A 124 26.00 6.17 2.00
CA LEU A 124 26.93 6.43 0.90
C LEU A 124 28.01 5.35 0.82
N SER A 125 28.54 4.86 1.95
CA SER A 125 29.54 3.78 1.98
C SER A 125 29.00 2.46 1.41
N LEU A 126 27.69 2.27 1.42
CA LEU A 126 26.98 1.12 0.87
C LEU A 126 26.56 1.31 -0.59
N GLY A 127 26.82 2.50 -1.15
CA GLY A 127 26.46 2.86 -2.54
C GLY A 127 25.01 3.32 -2.69
N GLY A 128 24.30 3.63 -1.60
CA GLY A 128 23.05 4.37 -1.61
C GLY A 128 23.30 5.88 -1.57
N GLU A 129 22.24 6.66 -1.54
CA GLU A 129 22.29 8.13 -1.54
C GLU A 129 21.57 8.70 -0.32
N CYS A 130 22.00 9.87 0.15
CA CYS A 130 21.35 10.58 1.25
C CYS A 130 21.41 12.09 1.02
N SER A 131 20.25 12.71 0.97
CA SER A 131 20.07 14.16 0.96
C SER A 131 19.68 14.67 2.33
N LEU A 132 20.27 15.78 2.77
CA LEU A 132 19.95 16.43 4.04
C LEU A 132 19.41 17.83 3.78
N SER A 133 18.41 18.27 4.54
CA SER A 133 17.93 19.64 4.50
C SER A 133 19.06 20.61 4.88
N GLY A 134 19.06 21.79 4.22
CA GLY A 134 20.10 22.80 4.48
C GLY A 134 20.07 23.35 5.91
N LEU A 135 21.20 23.86 6.38
CA LEU A 135 21.41 24.43 7.72
C LEU A 135 20.48 25.62 8.08
N ASN A 136 19.66 26.07 7.14
CA ASN A 136 18.72 27.19 7.32
C ASN A 136 17.33 26.75 7.85
N SER A 137 17.09 25.46 8.07
CA SER A 137 15.88 25.06 8.80
C SER A 137 16.01 25.51 10.24
N GLN A 138 15.20 26.47 10.65
CA GLN A 138 15.18 27.03 12.01
C GLN A 138 14.70 26.04 13.09
N SER A 139 14.64 24.77 12.78
CA SER A 139 14.15 23.71 13.64
C SER A 139 15.26 23.12 14.52
N ARG A 140 15.46 23.74 15.68
CA ARG A 140 15.95 23.18 16.95
C ARG A 140 16.88 21.94 16.91
N GLY A 141 17.83 21.84 15.96
CA GLY A 141 18.83 20.77 15.94
C GLY A 141 18.39 19.47 15.23
N TYR A 142 17.25 19.44 14.58
CA TYR A 142 16.78 18.37 13.71
C TYR A 142 16.96 18.74 12.24
N LEU A 143 17.21 17.74 11.41
CA LEU A 143 17.31 17.84 9.95
C LEU A 143 16.37 16.82 9.31
N ASP A 144 15.77 17.19 8.19
CA ASP A 144 15.11 16.23 7.31
C ASP A 144 16.19 15.52 6.49
N ALA A 145 16.11 14.21 6.47
CA ALA A 145 17.00 13.34 5.70
C ALA A 145 16.17 12.49 4.74
N VAL A 146 16.58 12.48 3.47
CA VAL A 146 16.01 11.61 2.44
C VAL A 146 17.05 10.55 2.13
N LEU A 147 16.76 9.31 2.48
CA LEU A 147 17.58 8.13 2.27
C LEU A 147 17.09 7.41 1.01
N MET A 148 17.98 7.08 0.10
CA MET A 148 17.64 6.45 -1.18
C MET A 148 18.56 5.25 -1.41
N GLY A 149 17.97 4.09 -1.65
CA GLY A 149 18.73 2.88 -1.85
C GLY A 149 17.86 1.66 -2.09
N THR A 150 18.49 0.53 -2.35
CA THR A 150 17.84 -0.77 -2.47
C THR A 150 17.57 -1.37 -1.09
N LEU A 151 16.60 -2.27 -0.97
CA LEU A 151 16.34 -3.01 0.27
C LEU A 151 17.58 -3.73 0.79
N ALA A 152 18.42 -4.24 -0.12
CA ALA A 152 19.70 -4.86 0.27
C ALA A 152 20.68 -3.85 0.89
N GLN A 153 20.66 -2.59 0.47
CA GLN A 153 21.47 -1.51 1.07
C GLN A 153 20.90 -1.08 2.42
N PHE A 154 19.59 -0.92 2.52
CA PHE A 154 18.92 -0.62 3.78
C PHE A 154 19.13 -1.73 4.82
N LYS A 155 19.02 -2.99 4.45
CA LYS A 155 19.36 -4.12 5.34
C LYS A 155 20.76 -3.99 5.94
N ARG A 156 21.76 -3.72 5.10
CA ARG A 156 23.15 -3.51 5.56
C ARG A 156 23.30 -2.22 6.39
N LEU A 157 22.55 -1.17 6.04
CA LEU A 157 22.54 0.05 6.85
C LEU A 157 22.05 -0.28 8.26
N CYS A 158 20.93 -0.96 8.40
CA CYS A 158 20.40 -1.36 9.68
C CYS A 158 21.39 -2.21 10.49
N GLU A 159 22.08 -3.18 9.85
CA GLU A 159 23.13 -3.98 10.48
C GLU A 159 24.28 -3.12 11.02
N LYS A 160 24.65 -2.04 10.32
CA LYS A 160 25.68 -1.09 10.78
C LYS A 160 25.21 -0.17 11.90
N LEU A 161 23.93 0.14 11.95
CA LEU A 161 23.33 0.98 12.98
C LEU A 161 23.06 0.21 14.29
N ASP A 162 23.01 -1.13 14.23
CA ASP A 162 22.85 -1.97 15.41
C ASP A 162 23.98 -1.70 16.43
N GLY A 163 23.61 -1.49 17.67
CA GLY A 163 24.55 -1.19 18.74
C GLY A 163 25.20 0.20 18.68
N GLN A 164 24.81 1.06 17.72
CA GLN A 164 25.29 2.44 17.68
C GLN A 164 24.57 3.32 18.69
N PRO A 165 25.25 4.30 19.27
CA PRO A 165 24.66 5.26 20.22
C PRO A 165 23.71 6.25 19.51
N TYR A 166 23.14 7.15 20.28
CA TYR A 166 22.29 8.24 19.82
C TYR A 166 20.93 7.81 19.22
N GLY A 167 20.38 6.67 19.66
CA GLY A 167 19.11 6.17 19.17
C GLY A 167 19.15 5.54 17.77
N LEU A 168 20.35 5.38 17.18
CA LEU A 168 20.50 4.79 15.84
C LEU A 168 20.09 3.31 15.77
N SER A 169 20.25 2.57 16.87
CA SER A 169 19.76 1.18 16.96
C SER A 169 18.25 1.10 17.01
N VAL A 170 17.58 2.06 17.65
CA VAL A 170 16.10 2.18 17.64
C VAL A 170 15.63 2.52 16.24
N PHE A 171 16.23 3.53 15.62
CA PHE A 171 15.95 3.90 14.23
C PHE A 171 16.14 2.72 13.26
N ALA A 172 17.17 1.89 13.47
CA ALA A 172 17.37 0.69 12.65
C ALA A 172 16.27 -0.35 12.82
N ALA A 173 15.72 -0.50 14.03
CA ALA A 173 14.61 -1.42 14.29
C ALA A 173 13.33 -0.92 13.61
N GLU A 174 13.01 0.36 13.74
CA GLU A 174 11.87 0.98 13.05
C GLU A 174 12.03 0.86 11.54
N LEU A 175 13.18 1.24 10.98
CA LEU A 175 13.44 1.15 9.53
C LEU A 175 13.33 -0.29 8.98
N ARG A 176 13.64 -1.32 9.78
CA ARG A 176 13.42 -2.72 9.37
C ARG A 176 11.95 -3.06 9.31
N ALA A 177 11.19 -2.61 10.29
CA ALA A 177 9.75 -2.84 10.32
C ALA A 177 9.07 -2.16 9.12
N ASP A 178 9.34 -0.86 8.92
CA ASP A 178 8.74 -0.05 7.85
C ASP A 178 9.05 -0.57 6.44
N LEU A 179 10.25 -1.13 6.25
CA LEU A 179 10.69 -1.65 4.95
C LEU A 179 10.45 -3.15 4.76
N GLY A 180 9.78 -3.82 5.68
CA GLY A 180 9.54 -5.25 5.61
C GLY A 180 10.81 -6.11 5.58
N ILE A 181 11.92 -5.63 6.18
CA ILE A 181 13.21 -6.33 6.17
C ILE A 181 13.30 -7.39 7.27
N GLN A 182 12.33 -7.45 8.16
CA GLN A 182 12.26 -8.45 9.23
C GLN A 182 11.91 -9.83 8.68
N THR A 183 12.47 -10.85 9.30
CA THR A 183 12.48 -12.22 8.77
C THR A 183 11.23 -13.02 9.07
N ASP A 184 10.35 -12.63 9.98
CA ASP A 184 9.02 -13.21 10.20
C ASP A 184 8.19 -12.20 11.00
N PRO A 185 7.17 -11.54 10.41
CA PRO A 185 6.18 -10.82 11.21
C PRO A 185 5.48 -11.82 12.14
N GLU A 186 5.37 -11.50 13.43
CA GLU A 186 4.51 -12.26 14.33
C GLU A 186 3.06 -12.07 13.84
N THR A 187 2.42 -13.15 13.42
CA THR A 187 0.99 -13.13 13.05
C THR A 187 0.14 -13.32 14.31
N HIS A 188 -0.86 -12.48 14.48
CA HIS A 188 -1.76 -12.47 15.63
C HIS A 188 -3.14 -13.05 15.27
N GLY A 189 -3.35 -13.40 13.99
CA GLY A 189 -4.59 -13.95 13.46
C GLY A 189 -5.65 -12.89 13.18
N TYR A 190 -5.25 -11.64 12.97
CA TYR A 190 -6.17 -10.59 12.55
C TYR A 190 -6.46 -10.70 11.04
N PRO A 191 -7.71 -10.40 10.60
CA PRO A 191 -8.08 -10.53 9.19
C PRO A 191 -7.27 -9.62 8.24
N TRP A 192 -6.74 -8.52 8.72
CA TRP A 192 -5.89 -7.61 7.95
C TRP A 192 -4.42 -8.05 7.81
N GLU A 193 -4.03 -9.16 8.41
CA GLU A 193 -2.67 -9.72 8.24
C GLU A 193 -2.53 -10.58 6.97
N ASP A 194 -3.66 -11.08 6.42
CA ASP A 194 -3.69 -11.96 5.24
C ASP A 194 -4.12 -11.24 3.95
N GLY A 195 -4.32 -9.92 4.00
CA GLY A 195 -4.78 -9.10 2.89
C GLY A 195 -5.62 -7.93 3.38
N THR A 196 -6.32 -7.23 2.47
CA THR A 196 -7.18 -6.11 2.86
C THR A 196 -8.50 -6.62 3.45
N ALA A 197 -8.74 -6.40 4.74
CA ALA A 197 -9.98 -6.76 5.44
C ALA A 197 -11.12 -5.78 5.09
N VAL A 198 -12.34 -6.29 5.03
CA VAL A 198 -13.56 -5.49 4.80
C VAL A 198 -14.31 -5.28 6.11
N MET A 199 -14.42 -4.02 6.55
CA MET A 199 -15.19 -3.60 7.72
C MET A 199 -16.53 -3.03 7.28
N GLY A 200 -17.63 -3.75 7.59
CA GLY A 200 -18.99 -3.33 7.28
C GLY A 200 -19.58 -2.42 8.35
N VAL A 201 -20.17 -1.28 7.96
CA VAL A 201 -20.77 -0.30 8.88
C VAL A 201 -22.19 -0.69 9.25
N LEU A 202 -22.44 -0.98 10.53
CA LEU A 202 -23.74 -1.29 11.10
C LEU A 202 -24.22 -0.16 12.03
N ASN A 203 -25.01 0.76 11.50
CA ASN A 203 -25.60 1.84 12.30
C ASN A 203 -26.84 1.35 13.07
N VAL A 204 -26.81 1.50 14.39
CA VAL A 204 -27.92 1.18 15.31
C VAL A 204 -28.52 2.46 15.90
N THR A 205 -28.83 3.43 15.02
CA THR A 205 -29.43 4.71 15.37
C THR A 205 -30.95 4.69 15.15
N PRO A 206 -31.76 5.52 15.86
CA PRO A 206 -33.20 5.55 15.71
C PRO A 206 -33.68 5.77 14.26
N ASP A 207 -32.91 6.51 13.45
CA ASP A 207 -33.22 6.78 12.04
C ASP A 207 -33.01 5.57 11.14
N SER A 208 -32.28 4.56 11.63
CA SER A 208 -31.99 3.33 10.89
C SER A 208 -33.13 2.32 10.94
N PHE A 209 -34.16 2.55 11.80
CA PHE A 209 -35.25 1.63 12.07
C PHE A 209 -36.61 2.29 11.80
N HIS A 210 -37.36 1.75 10.84
CA HIS A 210 -38.69 2.24 10.48
C HIS A 210 -39.74 1.54 11.37
N ASP A 211 -40.55 2.35 12.11
CA ASP A 211 -41.84 2.02 12.77
C ASP A 211 -41.96 0.72 13.62
N GLY A 212 -40.83 0.00 13.89
CA GLY A 212 -40.79 -1.17 14.79
C GLY A 212 -40.44 -0.79 16.23
N GLY A 213 -40.83 -1.62 17.22
CA GLY A 213 -40.38 -1.45 18.61
C GLY A 213 -38.90 -1.77 18.75
N GLU A 214 -38.28 -1.46 19.93
CA GLU A 214 -36.83 -1.72 20.24
C GLU A 214 -36.40 -3.16 19.93
N TYR A 215 -37.25 -4.14 20.11
CA TYR A 215 -36.97 -5.54 19.84
C TYR A 215 -36.84 -5.84 18.34
N GLU A 216 -37.72 -5.29 17.51
CA GLU A 216 -37.65 -5.44 16.04
C GLU A 216 -36.39 -4.75 15.48
N ALA A 217 -36.01 -3.62 16.07
CA ALA A 217 -34.79 -2.90 15.71
C ALA A 217 -33.51 -3.73 15.94
N ILE A 218 -33.45 -4.47 17.04
CA ILE A 218 -32.31 -5.35 17.33
C ILE A 218 -32.27 -6.54 16.37
N GLU A 219 -33.42 -7.18 16.09
CA GLU A 219 -33.47 -8.31 15.14
C GLU A 219 -33.10 -7.88 13.72
N ASP A 220 -33.49 -6.68 13.29
CA ASP A 220 -33.10 -6.11 12.00
C ASP A 220 -31.58 -5.83 11.94
N ALA A 221 -31.00 -5.32 13.04
CA ALA A 221 -29.55 -5.11 13.15
C ALA A 221 -28.78 -6.43 13.07
N VAL A 222 -29.22 -7.45 13.78
CA VAL A 222 -28.63 -8.80 13.74
C VAL A 222 -28.70 -9.39 12.34
N ALA A 223 -29.88 -9.34 11.69
CA ALA A 223 -30.04 -9.85 10.32
C ALA A 223 -29.13 -9.11 9.31
N ARG A 224 -28.93 -7.80 9.51
CA ARG A 224 -27.99 -7.02 8.67
C ARG A 224 -26.54 -7.40 8.91
N ALA A 225 -26.14 -7.65 10.18
CA ALA A 225 -24.79 -8.14 10.51
C ALA A 225 -24.53 -9.50 9.86
N GLU A 226 -25.48 -10.45 9.99
CA GLU A 226 -25.40 -11.77 9.35
C GLU A 226 -25.25 -11.64 7.81
N ALA A 227 -26.05 -10.77 7.18
CA ALA A 227 -25.96 -10.52 5.75
C ALA A 227 -24.62 -9.88 5.32
N MET A 228 -24.02 -9.02 6.17
CA MET A 228 -22.70 -8.45 5.92
C MET A 228 -21.60 -9.53 5.96
N VAL A 229 -21.65 -10.45 6.94
CA VAL A 229 -20.71 -11.57 7.04
C VAL A 229 -20.86 -12.51 5.83
N GLU A 230 -22.10 -12.85 5.45
CA GLU A 230 -22.37 -13.67 4.25
C GLU A 230 -21.86 -12.98 2.95
N ALA A 231 -21.88 -11.64 2.91
CA ALA A 231 -21.36 -10.86 1.78
C ALA A 231 -19.82 -10.73 1.76
N GLY A 232 -19.16 -11.13 2.85
CA GLY A 232 -17.70 -11.14 2.97
C GLY A 232 -17.14 -10.00 3.80
N ALA A 233 -17.86 -9.54 4.83
CA ALA A 233 -17.28 -8.68 5.85
C ALA A 233 -16.43 -9.52 6.81
N ASP A 234 -15.21 -9.10 7.03
CA ASP A 234 -14.29 -9.65 8.03
C ASP A 234 -14.50 -9.03 9.41
N ILE A 235 -15.04 -7.81 9.42
CA ILE A 235 -15.31 -7.02 10.62
C ILE A 235 -16.68 -6.36 10.48
N VAL A 236 -17.51 -6.40 11.53
CA VAL A 236 -18.77 -5.66 11.63
C VAL A 236 -18.61 -4.53 12.63
N ASP A 237 -18.75 -3.28 12.18
CA ASP A 237 -18.52 -2.08 12.99
C ASP A 237 -19.84 -1.45 13.46
N VAL A 238 -20.15 -1.63 14.73
CA VAL A 238 -21.44 -1.25 15.35
C VAL A 238 -21.38 0.16 15.90
N GLY A 239 -22.17 1.09 15.35
CA GLY A 239 -22.23 2.48 15.79
C GLY A 239 -23.59 2.88 16.37
N GLY A 240 -23.61 3.37 17.64
CA GLY A 240 -24.80 3.84 18.34
C GLY A 240 -25.03 5.34 18.27
N GLU A 241 -24.04 6.11 17.83
CA GLU A 241 -24.08 7.56 17.67
C GLU A 241 -23.75 7.95 16.22
N SER A 242 -24.45 8.93 15.67
CA SER A 242 -24.14 9.45 14.33
C SER A 242 -23.03 10.50 14.42
N THR A 243 -21.95 10.31 13.66
CA THR A 243 -20.86 11.29 13.52
C THR A 243 -21.04 12.24 12.33
N ARG A 244 -22.23 12.23 11.68
CA ARG A 244 -22.55 13.14 10.57
C ARG A 244 -22.56 14.59 11.03
N PRO A 245 -22.15 15.54 10.16
CA PRO A 245 -22.23 16.96 10.48
C PRO A 245 -23.62 17.37 10.96
N GLY A 246 -23.70 18.02 12.14
CA GLY A 246 -24.96 18.49 12.72
C GLY A 246 -25.76 17.44 13.49
N ALA A 247 -25.27 16.22 13.68
CA ALA A 247 -25.90 15.24 14.55
C ALA A 247 -25.86 15.70 16.02
N GLU A 248 -26.96 15.49 16.75
CA GLU A 248 -27.00 15.79 18.19
C GLU A 248 -26.23 14.70 18.97
N PRO A 249 -25.42 15.10 19.96
CA PRO A 249 -24.70 14.14 20.82
C PRO A 249 -25.68 13.23 21.58
N VAL A 250 -25.38 11.95 21.62
CA VAL A 250 -26.13 10.93 22.35
C VAL A 250 -25.52 10.78 23.75
N SER A 251 -26.36 10.59 24.79
CA SER A 251 -25.84 10.28 26.13
C SER A 251 -25.19 8.90 26.15
N THR A 252 -24.20 8.71 27.04
CA THR A 252 -23.51 7.42 27.21
C THR A 252 -24.49 6.27 27.44
N GLN A 253 -25.50 6.48 28.31
CA GLN A 253 -26.50 5.45 28.60
C GLN A 253 -27.35 5.12 27.36
N ALA A 254 -27.77 6.11 26.57
CA ALA A 254 -28.56 5.85 25.37
C ALA A 254 -27.75 5.14 24.29
N GLU A 255 -26.44 5.36 24.22
CA GLU A 255 -25.54 4.64 23.30
C GLU A 255 -25.32 3.19 23.77
N LEU A 256 -25.09 2.97 25.06
CA LEU A 256 -25.02 1.64 25.66
C LEU A 256 -26.29 0.83 25.40
N ASP A 257 -27.48 1.43 25.64
CA ASP A 257 -28.77 0.77 25.44
C ASP A 257 -29.00 0.35 23.96
N ARG A 258 -28.37 1.01 23.01
CA ARG A 258 -28.44 0.67 21.59
C ARG A 258 -27.41 -0.38 21.17
N VAL A 259 -26.16 -0.22 21.62
CA VAL A 259 -25.01 -1.01 21.12
C VAL A 259 -24.94 -2.38 21.81
N LEU A 260 -25.05 -2.43 23.15
CA LEU A 260 -24.80 -3.67 23.89
C LEU A 260 -25.71 -4.84 23.47
N PRO A 261 -27.06 -4.65 23.34
CA PRO A 261 -27.92 -5.76 22.95
C PRO A 261 -27.63 -6.33 21.55
N VAL A 262 -27.10 -5.51 20.66
CA VAL A 262 -26.69 -5.95 19.31
C VAL A 262 -25.37 -6.69 19.38
N VAL A 263 -24.35 -6.13 20.05
CA VAL A 263 -23.04 -6.77 20.23
C VAL A 263 -23.18 -8.15 20.86
N GLU A 264 -23.95 -8.28 21.98
CA GLU A 264 -24.19 -9.58 22.63
C GLU A 264 -24.81 -10.64 21.71
N ARG A 265 -25.60 -10.22 20.71
CA ARG A 265 -26.29 -11.13 19.78
C ARG A 265 -25.44 -11.54 18.59
N ILE A 266 -24.47 -10.71 18.20
CA ILE A 266 -23.63 -10.95 17.02
C ILE A 266 -22.21 -11.42 17.39
N SER A 267 -21.87 -11.49 18.67
CA SER A 267 -20.52 -11.87 19.14
C SER A 267 -20.06 -13.27 18.73
N ASP A 268 -21.00 -14.16 18.36
CA ASP A 268 -20.69 -15.53 17.90
C ASP A 268 -20.59 -15.64 16.35
N LEU A 269 -20.69 -14.52 15.60
CA LEU A 269 -20.54 -14.53 14.13
C LEU A 269 -19.07 -14.81 13.73
N ASP A 270 -18.89 -15.37 12.56
CA ASP A 270 -17.55 -15.63 11.98
C ASP A 270 -16.95 -14.33 11.37
N ALA A 271 -16.87 -13.29 12.21
CA ALA A 271 -16.28 -11.99 11.92
C ALA A 271 -15.90 -11.30 13.23
N MET A 272 -14.93 -10.41 13.22
CA MET A 272 -14.64 -9.57 14.38
C MET A 272 -15.73 -8.51 14.56
N ILE A 273 -16.05 -8.21 15.82
CA ILE A 273 -17.04 -7.18 16.17
C ILE A 273 -16.29 -5.93 16.64
N SER A 274 -16.45 -4.85 15.89
CA SER A 274 -15.95 -3.52 16.23
C SER A 274 -17.05 -2.65 16.80
N VAL A 275 -16.72 -1.74 17.72
CA VAL A 275 -17.63 -0.72 18.24
C VAL A 275 -17.13 0.67 17.86
N ASP A 276 -17.94 1.40 17.06
CA ASP A 276 -17.69 2.80 16.70
C ASP A 276 -18.21 3.71 17.81
N THR A 277 -17.28 4.15 18.68
CA THR A 277 -17.61 5.04 19.79
C THR A 277 -16.45 5.93 20.18
N ARG A 278 -16.77 7.16 20.61
CA ARG A 278 -15.81 8.12 21.18
C ARG A 278 -15.80 8.14 22.71
N LYS A 279 -16.55 7.25 23.36
CA LYS A 279 -16.74 7.23 24.82
C LYS A 279 -16.13 5.96 25.41
N ALA A 280 -15.14 6.10 26.27
CA ALA A 280 -14.44 5.00 26.91
C ALA A 280 -15.38 4.08 27.72
N GLU A 281 -16.45 4.62 28.33
CA GLU A 281 -17.44 3.82 29.06
C GLU A 281 -18.27 2.92 28.13
N VAL A 282 -18.62 3.40 26.92
CA VAL A 282 -19.31 2.60 25.90
C VAL A 282 -18.37 1.51 25.37
N ALA A 283 -17.12 1.87 25.05
CA ALA A 283 -16.11 0.91 24.60
C ALA A 283 -15.91 -0.22 25.62
N ARG A 284 -15.79 0.10 26.91
CA ARG A 284 -15.68 -0.89 27.99
C ARG A 284 -16.88 -1.82 28.01
N GLY A 285 -18.11 -1.28 28.00
CA GLY A 285 -19.33 -2.09 27.99
C GLY A 285 -19.43 -2.99 26.77
N ALA A 286 -19.04 -2.51 25.59
CA ALA A 286 -19.06 -3.29 24.36
C ALA A 286 -18.03 -4.43 24.37
N LEU A 287 -16.81 -4.20 24.87
CA LEU A 287 -15.79 -5.24 25.03
C LEU A 287 -16.23 -6.31 26.05
N GLU A 288 -16.88 -5.89 27.16
CA GLU A 288 -17.45 -6.82 28.13
C GLU A 288 -18.64 -7.63 27.55
N ALA A 289 -19.34 -7.07 26.55
CA ALA A 289 -20.44 -7.71 25.84
C ALA A 289 -19.98 -8.61 24.67
N GLY A 290 -18.68 -8.64 24.34
CA GLY A 290 -18.10 -9.52 23.33
C GLY A 290 -17.62 -8.81 22.06
N ALA A 291 -17.45 -7.49 22.07
CA ALA A 291 -16.74 -6.80 21.00
C ALA A 291 -15.24 -7.11 21.04
N ASP A 292 -14.60 -7.12 19.87
CA ASP A 292 -13.18 -7.43 19.69
C ASP A 292 -12.33 -6.17 19.50
N VAL A 293 -12.88 -5.13 18.84
CA VAL A 293 -12.17 -3.94 18.37
C VAL A 293 -12.88 -2.67 18.84
N ILE A 294 -12.12 -1.65 19.18
CA ILE A 294 -12.62 -0.28 19.39
C ILE A 294 -12.30 0.56 18.18
N ASN A 295 -13.31 1.26 17.62
CA ASN A 295 -13.13 2.24 16.55
C ASN A 295 -13.40 3.66 17.10
N ASP A 296 -12.31 4.40 17.44
CA ASP A 296 -12.40 5.75 17.99
C ASP A 296 -12.18 6.81 16.90
N VAL A 297 -13.28 7.31 16.37
CA VAL A 297 -13.30 8.35 15.33
C VAL A 297 -12.86 9.73 15.82
N THR A 298 -12.64 9.93 17.12
CA THR A 298 -12.13 11.17 17.70
C THR A 298 -10.63 11.16 17.97
N GLY A 299 -10.01 9.99 17.86
CA GLY A 299 -8.57 9.85 18.00
C GLY A 299 -8.07 10.17 19.40
N LEU A 300 -8.66 9.55 20.42
CA LEU A 300 -8.30 9.65 21.82
C LEU A 300 -8.66 11.00 22.47
N GLU A 301 -9.72 11.68 22.04
CA GLU A 301 -10.26 12.84 22.77
C GLU A 301 -10.71 12.44 24.19
N ASP A 302 -11.30 11.24 24.35
CA ASP A 302 -11.49 10.64 25.68
C ASP A 302 -10.17 9.96 26.11
N PRO A 303 -9.45 10.53 27.09
CA PRO A 303 -8.14 10.03 27.50
C PRO A 303 -8.19 8.65 28.17
N GLU A 304 -9.38 8.18 28.62
CA GLU A 304 -9.57 6.84 29.21
C GLU A 304 -9.66 5.76 28.14
N MET A 305 -9.99 6.09 26.87
CA MET A 305 -10.16 5.15 25.79
C MET A 305 -8.95 4.20 25.63
N ARG A 306 -7.75 4.77 25.58
CA ARG A 306 -6.51 4.01 25.45
C ARG A 306 -6.25 3.03 26.61
N PHE A 307 -6.71 3.35 27.82
CA PHE A 307 -6.56 2.48 28.98
C PHE A 307 -7.57 1.35 28.94
N VAL A 308 -8.80 1.61 28.46
CA VAL A 308 -9.82 0.58 28.22
C VAL A 308 -9.31 -0.43 27.19
N ALA A 309 -8.79 0.03 26.07
CA ALA A 309 -8.21 -0.83 25.03
C ALA A 309 -7.05 -1.69 25.58
N ALA A 310 -6.12 -1.07 26.31
CA ALA A 310 -4.98 -1.77 26.89
C ALA A 310 -5.40 -2.79 27.98
N GLU A 311 -6.38 -2.46 28.83
CA GLU A 311 -6.88 -3.35 29.90
C GLU A 311 -7.49 -4.63 29.31
N HIS A 312 -8.23 -4.53 28.21
CA HIS A 312 -8.86 -5.66 27.53
C HIS A 312 -7.94 -6.30 26.47
N GLY A 313 -6.82 -5.65 26.14
CA GLY A 313 -5.92 -6.09 25.09
C GLY A 313 -6.58 -6.05 23.70
N ALA A 314 -7.58 -5.20 23.50
CA ALA A 314 -8.33 -5.06 22.27
C ALA A 314 -7.60 -4.16 21.26
N PRO A 315 -7.60 -4.47 19.95
CA PRO A 315 -7.18 -3.54 18.93
C PRO A 315 -7.97 -2.22 18.99
N LEU A 316 -7.27 -1.11 18.71
CA LEU A 316 -7.82 0.23 18.79
C LEU A 316 -7.57 0.98 17.49
N VAL A 317 -8.63 1.32 16.78
CA VAL A 317 -8.56 2.24 15.64
C VAL A 317 -8.48 3.67 16.16
N VAL A 318 -7.48 4.41 15.73
CA VAL A 318 -7.23 5.80 16.09
C VAL A 318 -7.30 6.67 14.85
N MET A 319 -8.40 7.42 14.70
CA MET A 319 -8.61 8.23 13.51
C MET A 319 -8.07 9.66 13.70
N HIS A 320 -7.51 10.21 12.63
CA HIS A 320 -7.23 11.64 12.56
C HIS A 320 -8.52 12.44 12.29
N SER A 321 -8.99 13.14 13.30
CA SER A 321 -10.10 14.08 13.19
C SER A 321 -9.73 15.39 13.87
N ILE A 322 -10.14 16.51 13.28
CA ILE A 322 -10.00 17.83 13.90
C ILE A 322 -11.15 18.11 14.83
N ASN A 323 -12.35 17.69 14.44
CA ASN A 323 -13.55 17.72 15.25
C ASN A 323 -14.47 16.58 14.82
N ALA A 324 -15.03 15.84 15.76
CA ALA A 324 -16.10 14.87 15.50
C ALA A 324 -17.30 15.17 16.43
N PRO A 325 -18.46 15.57 15.91
CA PRO A 325 -18.79 15.78 14.50
C PRO A 325 -18.07 16.97 13.85
N VAL A 326 -17.81 16.85 12.54
CA VAL A 326 -17.12 17.89 11.76
C VAL A 326 -17.89 19.20 11.80
N ASP A 327 -17.24 20.29 12.23
CA ASP A 327 -17.77 21.65 12.12
C ASP A 327 -17.36 22.22 10.75
N PRO A 328 -18.36 22.44 9.84
CA PRO A 328 -18.07 22.95 8.50
C PRO A 328 -17.49 24.38 8.46
N GLU A 329 -17.56 25.12 9.57
CA GLU A 329 -17.04 26.49 9.67
C GLU A 329 -15.56 26.52 10.11
N THR A 330 -15.00 25.39 10.50
CA THR A 330 -13.58 25.30 10.87
C THR A 330 -12.72 25.29 9.61
N ASP A 331 -12.00 26.39 9.39
CA ASP A 331 -11.01 26.49 8.29
C ASP A 331 -9.70 25.81 8.71
N VAL A 332 -9.41 24.70 8.08
CA VAL A 332 -8.19 23.92 8.33
C VAL A 332 -7.26 24.07 7.14
N HIS A 333 -6.01 24.33 7.41
CA HIS A 333 -4.98 24.45 6.39
C HIS A 333 -3.85 23.46 6.67
N TYR A 334 -3.54 22.64 5.66
CA TYR A 334 -2.40 21.71 5.66
C TYR A 334 -1.32 22.25 4.72
N ASP A 335 -0.07 22.19 5.12
CA ASP A 335 1.07 22.45 4.24
C ASP A 335 1.34 21.24 3.33
N ASP A 336 1.33 20.05 3.89
CA ASP A 336 1.26 18.73 3.23
C ASP A 336 0.33 17.87 4.08
N VAL A 337 -0.86 17.54 3.55
CA VAL A 337 -1.90 16.87 4.33
C VAL A 337 -1.45 15.50 4.85
N VAL A 338 -0.62 14.77 4.12
CA VAL A 338 -0.14 13.44 4.54
C VAL A 338 0.90 13.59 5.66
N GLU A 339 1.88 14.48 5.51
CA GLU A 339 2.90 14.71 6.54
C GLU A 339 2.30 15.28 7.83
N ASP A 340 1.34 16.20 7.73
CA ASP A 340 0.68 16.80 8.88
C ASP A 340 -0.17 15.76 9.63
N VAL A 341 -0.93 14.93 8.90
CA VAL A 341 -1.73 13.85 9.48
C VAL A 341 -0.84 12.76 10.10
N LEU A 342 0.25 12.38 9.45
CA LEU A 342 1.25 11.46 10.01
C LEU A 342 1.82 11.97 11.33
N ALA A 343 2.16 13.26 11.40
CA ALA A 343 2.71 13.87 12.61
C ALA A 343 1.71 13.82 13.78
N GLU A 344 0.43 14.11 13.52
CA GLU A 344 -0.61 14.05 14.54
C GLU A 344 -0.95 12.63 14.97
N LEU A 345 -1.04 11.69 14.02
CA LEU A 345 -1.26 10.27 14.33
C LEU A 345 -0.08 9.68 15.12
N THR A 346 1.15 10.11 14.84
CA THR A 346 2.33 9.70 15.63
C THR A 346 2.13 9.99 17.12
N GLU A 347 1.63 11.19 17.48
CA GLU A 347 1.37 11.54 18.88
C GLU A 347 0.30 10.62 19.50
N ARG A 348 -0.75 10.29 18.76
CA ARG A 348 -1.83 9.41 19.22
C ARG A 348 -1.36 7.96 19.41
N VAL A 349 -0.59 7.44 18.46
CA VAL A 349 0.06 6.11 18.57
C VAL A 349 0.92 6.03 19.81
N LEU A 350 1.80 7.03 20.05
CA LEU A 350 2.65 7.08 21.23
C LEU A 350 1.84 7.16 22.54
N LEU A 351 0.68 7.81 22.54
CA LEU A 351 -0.21 7.84 23.71
C LEU A 351 -0.84 6.47 23.99
N ALA A 352 -1.21 5.73 22.96
CA ALA A 352 -1.76 4.38 23.08
C ALA A 352 -0.67 3.38 23.54
N GLU A 353 0.53 3.43 22.96
CA GLU A 353 1.68 2.63 23.41
C GLU A 353 2.03 2.90 24.88
N LYS A 354 1.99 4.17 25.31
CA LYS A 354 2.25 4.55 26.69
C LYS A 354 1.19 4.02 27.67
N ALA A 355 -0.03 3.74 27.22
CA ALA A 355 -1.05 3.09 28.02
C ALA A 355 -0.86 1.56 28.11
N GLY A 356 0.05 0.99 27.30
CA GLY A 356 0.39 -0.42 27.30
C GLY A 356 -0.12 -1.20 26.09
N LEU A 357 -0.68 -0.50 25.09
CA LEU A 357 -1.12 -1.15 23.86
C LEU A 357 0.08 -1.36 22.92
N PRO A 358 0.37 -2.57 22.46
CA PRO A 358 1.43 -2.79 21.50
C PRO A 358 1.01 -2.29 20.12
N ARG A 359 1.98 -1.90 19.30
CA ARG A 359 1.77 -1.17 18.04
C ARG A 359 0.96 -1.95 17.01
N GLU A 360 1.13 -3.26 16.95
CA GLU A 360 0.36 -4.17 16.10
C GLU A 360 -1.15 -4.23 16.42
N LYS A 361 -1.55 -3.69 17.58
CA LYS A 361 -2.95 -3.52 17.99
C LYS A 361 -3.47 -2.09 17.83
N ILE A 362 -2.68 -1.19 17.29
CA ILE A 362 -3.08 0.19 17.00
C ILE A 362 -3.28 0.31 15.49
N VAL A 363 -4.52 0.48 15.06
CA VAL A 363 -4.88 0.73 13.66
C VAL A 363 -5.01 2.22 13.45
N VAL A 364 -4.38 2.77 12.42
CA VAL A 364 -4.45 4.21 12.13
C VAL A 364 -5.40 4.49 10.97
N ASP A 365 -6.26 5.51 11.12
CA ASP A 365 -7.13 6.01 10.05
C ASP A 365 -6.80 7.48 9.78
N PRO A 366 -6.36 7.85 8.56
CA PRO A 366 -6.10 9.25 8.19
C PRO A 366 -7.36 10.13 8.20
N GLY A 367 -8.55 9.55 8.31
CA GLY A 367 -9.80 10.28 8.48
C GLY A 367 -10.21 11.09 7.25
N LEU A 368 -10.36 10.45 6.08
CA LEU A 368 -10.82 11.08 4.86
C LEU A 368 -12.14 11.83 5.10
N GLY A 369 -12.22 13.09 4.69
CA GLY A 369 -13.42 13.92 4.84
C GLY A 369 -13.65 14.53 6.23
N PHE A 370 -12.84 14.16 7.25
CA PHE A 370 -12.92 14.77 8.58
C PHE A 370 -11.96 15.98 8.67
N GLY A 371 -12.48 17.18 8.42
CA GLY A 371 -11.71 18.42 8.37
C GLY A 371 -10.76 18.52 7.17
N LYS A 372 -11.06 17.82 6.08
CA LYS A 372 -10.26 17.78 4.86
C LYS A 372 -11.12 18.04 3.63
N SER A 373 -10.57 18.78 2.67
CA SER A 373 -11.18 18.97 1.36
C SER A 373 -11.24 17.66 0.56
N ALA A 374 -12.00 17.67 -0.54
CA ALA A 374 -12.04 16.53 -1.46
C ALA A 374 -10.65 16.23 -2.07
N ALA A 375 -9.88 17.27 -2.42
CA ALA A 375 -8.54 17.11 -2.98
C ALA A 375 -7.58 16.48 -1.97
N GLU A 376 -7.55 16.95 -0.73
CA GLU A 376 -6.76 16.39 0.35
C GLU A 376 -7.17 14.95 0.67
N SER A 377 -8.47 14.64 0.63
CA SER A 377 -8.97 13.28 0.84
C SER A 377 -8.52 12.31 -0.27
N PHE A 378 -8.47 12.76 -1.53
CA PHE A 378 -7.92 11.98 -2.62
C PHE A 378 -6.40 11.82 -2.50
N GLU A 379 -5.69 12.84 -2.03
CA GLU A 379 -4.24 12.74 -1.78
C GLU A 379 -3.93 11.76 -0.66
N LEU A 380 -4.69 11.75 0.43
CA LEU A 380 -4.56 10.76 1.51
C LEU A 380 -4.84 9.33 1.01
N LEU A 381 -5.83 9.16 0.12
CA LEU A 381 -6.12 7.88 -0.50
C LEU A 381 -4.98 7.43 -1.44
N ASP A 382 -4.43 8.35 -2.22
CA ASP A 382 -3.36 8.05 -3.18
C ASP A 382 -2.04 7.66 -2.49
N ARG A 383 -1.79 8.24 -1.31
CA ARG A 383 -0.57 8.05 -0.52
C ARG A 383 -0.84 7.24 0.77
N ALA A 384 -1.83 6.33 0.72
CA ALA A 384 -2.26 5.56 1.90
C ALA A 384 -1.13 4.67 2.46
N ASP A 385 -0.27 4.14 1.60
CA ASP A 385 0.89 3.33 1.96
C ASP A 385 1.92 4.07 2.84
N GLU A 386 1.99 5.41 2.76
CA GLU A 386 2.91 6.19 3.59
C GLU A 386 2.57 6.10 5.10
N PHE A 387 1.31 5.78 5.46
CA PHE A 387 0.90 5.65 6.86
C PHE A 387 1.48 4.42 7.55
N HIS A 388 1.95 3.42 6.80
CA HIS A 388 2.70 2.29 7.37
C HIS A 388 4.03 2.71 8.02
N ALA A 389 4.53 3.91 7.72
CA ALA A 389 5.66 4.50 8.45
C ALA A 389 5.42 4.66 9.96
N LEU A 390 4.17 4.56 10.41
CA LEU A 390 3.81 4.49 11.83
C LEU A 390 4.02 3.10 12.44
N GLY A 391 4.32 2.07 11.61
CA GLY A 391 4.41 0.68 12.05
C GLY A 391 3.09 0.10 12.54
N CYS A 392 1.98 0.61 12.03
CA CYS A 392 0.60 0.26 12.38
C CYS A 392 -0.17 -0.16 11.13
N PRO A 393 -1.17 -1.06 11.24
CA PRO A 393 -2.15 -1.28 10.18
C PRO A 393 -2.90 0.00 9.83
N VAL A 394 -3.29 0.15 8.55
CA VAL A 394 -3.94 1.34 7.99
C VAL A 394 -5.38 1.05 7.62
N LEU A 395 -6.32 1.79 8.21
CA LEU A 395 -7.72 1.75 7.85
C LEU A 395 -8.09 2.95 6.96
N ILE A 396 -8.81 2.69 5.88
CA ILE A 396 -9.36 3.72 4.99
C ILE A 396 -10.88 3.68 4.99
N GLY A 397 -11.50 4.70 5.60
CA GLY A 397 -12.96 4.90 5.59
C GLY A 397 -13.37 5.94 4.54
N HIS A 398 -13.81 5.51 3.36
CA HIS A 398 -14.13 6.39 2.23
C HIS A 398 -15.59 6.31 1.76
N SER A 399 -16.35 5.31 2.22
CA SER A 399 -17.69 4.99 1.73
C SER A 399 -18.68 6.15 1.89
N HIS A 400 -19.39 6.48 0.82
CA HIS A 400 -20.42 7.52 0.74
C HIS A 400 -19.97 8.92 1.19
N LYS A 401 -18.66 9.23 1.09
CA LYS A 401 -18.13 10.53 1.50
C LYS A 401 -18.28 11.60 0.43
N SER A 402 -18.41 12.85 0.87
CA SER A 402 -18.62 14.03 0.02
C SER A 402 -17.48 14.30 -0.97
N MET A 403 -16.30 13.72 -0.77
CA MET A 403 -15.16 13.83 -1.70
C MET A 403 -15.52 13.38 -3.12
N PHE A 404 -16.41 12.41 -3.27
CA PHE A 404 -16.85 11.90 -4.58
C PHE A 404 -17.73 12.87 -5.36
N GLY A 405 -18.30 13.90 -4.72
CA GLY A 405 -19.05 14.95 -5.40
C GLY A 405 -18.27 15.70 -6.49
N ASN A 406 -16.94 15.63 -6.46
CA ASN A 406 -16.06 16.23 -7.48
C ASN A 406 -15.81 15.32 -8.71
N VAL A 407 -16.07 14.02 -8.59
CA VAL A 407 -15.80 13.03 -9.65
C VAL A 407 -17.08 12.34 -10.13
N ASP A 408 -18.11 12.27 -9.29
CA ASP A 408 -19.40 11.71 -9.64
C ASP A 408 -20.53 12.77 -9.51
N ARG A 409 -21.60 12.56 -10.22
CA ARG A 409 -22.63 13.59 -10.36
C ARG A 409 -23.54 13.74 -9.15
N TYR A 410 -23.66 12.71 -8.30
CA TYR A 410 -24.60 12.72 -7.17
C TYR A 410 -24.12 11.83 -6.00
N PRO A 411 -24.30 12.27 -4.75
CA PRO A 411 -24.01 11.47 -3.56
C PRO A 411 -24.83 10.16 -3.48
N ASP A 412 -26.05 10.16 -4.03
CA ASP A 412 -26.96 9.00 -4.01
C ASP A 412 -26.58 7.93 -5.05
N ASP A 413 -25.75 8.28 -6.05
CA ASP A 413 -25.18 7.33 -7.04
C ASP A 413 -23.73 6.92 -6.70
N GLY A 414 -23.23 7.28 -5.52
CA GLY A 414 -21.82 7.15 -5.11
C GLY A 414 -21.30 5.71 -4.93
N GLY A 415 -22.14 4.69 -5.15
CA GLY A 415 -21.73 3.28 -5.03
C GLY A 415 -20.55 2.93 -5.93
N TYR A 416 -20.58 3.32 -7.20
CA TYR A 416 -19.47 3.02 -8.14
C TYR A 416 -18.17 3.74 -7.80
N ALA A 417 -18.24 4.99 -7.36
CA ALA A 417 -17.07 5.74 -6.93
C ALA A 417 -16.47 5.15 -5.64
N THR A 418 -17.33 4.71 -4.71
CA THR A 418 -16.90 3.99 -3.50
C THR A 418 -16.19 2.70 -3.87
N VAL A 419 -16.76 1.86 -4.72
CA VAL A 419 -16.17 0.58 -5.16
C VAL A 419 -14.82 0.79 -5.85
N ALA A 420 -14.72 1.80 -6.74
CA ALA A 420 -13.46 2.15 -7.39
C ALA A 420 -12.40 2.60 -6.37
N ALA A 421 -12.80 3.43 -5.38
CA ALA A 421 -11.88 3.87 -4.33
C ALA A 421 -11.47 2.73 -3.39
N THR A 422 -12.34 1.75 -3.14
CA THR A 422 -12.00 0.52 -2.40
C THR A 422 -10.90 -0.26 -3.10
N ALA A 423 -11.03 -0.50 -4.41
CA ALA A 423 -9.98 -1.19 -5.17
C ALA A 423 -8.65 -0.42 -5.14
N LEU A 424 -8.70 0.93 -5.25
CA LEU A 424 -7.51 1.77 -5.15
C LEU A 424 -6.92 1.79 -3.74
N ALA A 425 -7.74 1.83 -2.69
CA ALA A 425 -7.26 1.77 -1.31
C ALA A 425 -6.53 0.45 -1.04
N ALA A 426 -7.15 -0.67 -1.42
CA ALA A 426 -6.53 -1.98 -1.33
C ALA A 426 -5.22 -2.03 -2.14
N ASP A 427 -5.20 -1.58 -3.38
CA ASP A 427 -4.00 -1.54 -4.25
C ASP A 427 -2.87 -0.70 -3.65
N ARG A 428 -3.19 0.38 -2.93
CA ARG A 428 -2.25 1.26 -2.22
C ARG A 428 -1.93 0.81 -0.80
N GLY A 429 -2.25 -0.42 -0.45
CA GLY A 429 -1.81 -1.04 0.79
C GLY A 429 -2.70 -0.75 2.01
N ALA A 430 -3.95 -0.33 1.85
CA ALA A 430 -4.86 -0.29 2.99
C ALA A 430 -5.06 -1.70 3.55
N ASP A 431 -4.86 -1.87 4.86
CA ASP A 431 -5.07 -3.14 5.55
C ASP A 431 -6.56 -3.37 5.86
N ILE A 432 -7.32 -2.30 6.05
CA ILE A 432 -8.75 -2.35 6.33
C ILE A 432 -9.47 -1.30 5.48
N VAL A 433 -10.57 -1.68 4.84
CA VAL A 433 -11.48 -0.73 4.19
C VAL A 433 -12.83 -0.73 4.92
N ARG A 434 -13.31 0.47 5.34
CA ARG A 434 -14.57 0.62 6.06
C ARG A 434 -15.66 1.11 5.13
N VAL A 435 -16.71 0.29 4.92
CA VAL A 435 -17.71 0.48 3.88
C VAL A 435 -19.16 0.21 4.35
N HIS A 436 -20.15 0.78 3.66
CA HIS A 436 -21.56 0.52 3.92
C HIS A 436 -22.10 -0.66 3.09
N ASP A 437 -21.68 -0.75 1.82
CA ASP A 437 -22.12 -1.75 0.84
C ASP A 437 -21.06 -2.84 0.73
N VAL A 438 -21.18 -3.87 1.60
CA VAL A 438 -20.12 -4.89 1.77
C VAL A 438 -19.91 -5.72 0.50
N GLU A 439 -20.97 -6.22 -0.14
CA GLU A 439 -20.88 -7.17 -1.25
C GLU A 439 -20.02 -6.65 -2.41
N GLU A 440 -20.31 -5.43 -2.86
CA GLU A 440 -19.62 -4.81 -3.98
C GLU A 440 -18.16 -4.44 -3.63
N ASN A 441 -17.95 -4.00 -2.39
CA ASN A 441 -16.63 -3.58 -1.95
C ASN A 441 -15.73 -4.78 -1.61
N ALA A 442 -16.27 -5.87 -1.06
CA ALA A 442 -15.54 -7.13 -0.91
C ALA A 442 -15.13 -7.72 -2.28
N ALA A 443 -15.98 -7.56 -3.31
CA ALA A 443 -15.59 -7.94 -4.65
C ALA A 443 -14.43 -7.09 -5.19
N ALA A 444 -14.43 -5.78 -4.90
CA ALA A 444 -13.34 -4.87 -5.31
C ALA A 444 -12.01 -5.21 -4.62
N VAL A 445 -12.04 -5.52 -3.32
CA VAL A 445 -10.86 -5.99 -2.57
C VAL A 445 -10.31 -7.28 -3.18
N ARG A 446 -11.15 -8.28 -3.43
CA ARG A 446 -10.72 -9.54 -4.07
C ARG A 446 -10.07 -9.32 -5.43
N VAL A 447 -10.52 -8.35 -6.22
CA VAL A 447 -9.88 -8.01 -7.51
C VAL A 447 -8.51 -7.39 -7.28
N ALA A 448 -8.37 -6.45 -6.35
CA ALA A 448 -7.09 -5.84 -6.02
C ALA A 448 -6.09 -6.89 -5.50
N ASP A 449 -6.51 -7.76 -4.59
CA ASP A 449 -5.68 -8.84 -4.06
C ASP A 449 -5.27 -9.85 -5.13
N ALA A 450 -6.18 -10.22 -6.05
CA ALA A 450 -5.86 -11.12 -7.14
C ALA A 450 -4.78 -10.55 -8.07
N THR A 451 -4.79 -9.24 -8.33
CA THR A 451 -3.76 -8.59 -9.14
C THR A 451 -2.39 -8.55 -8.47
N ARG A 452 -2.33 -8.65 -7.13
CA ARG A 452 -1.09 -8.75 -6.36
C ARG A 452 -0.62 -10.21 -6.25
N ARG A 453 -1.53 -11.18 -6.04
CA ARG A 453 -1.21 -12.60 -5.77
C ARG A 453 -0.89 -13.43 -7.02
N GLU A 454 -1.21 -12.99 -8.24
CA GLU A 454 -0.78 -13.71 -9.44
C GLU A 454 0.75 -13.79 -9.61
N ALA A 455 1.51 -13.07 -8.78
CA ALA A 455 2.96 -13.20 -8.69
C ALA A 455 3.44 -14.38 -7.81
N ASP A 456 2.56 -14.94 -6.96
CA ASP A 456 2.96 -15.92 -5.94
C ASP A 456 2.62 -17.40 -6.30
N ASP A 457 1.74 -17.68 -7.27
CA ASP A 457 1.17 -19.03 -7.50
C ASP A 457 1.62 -19.74 -8.80
N GLU A 458 2.66 -19.30 -9.51
CA GLU A 458 3.33 -20.03 -10.61
C GLU A 458 4.84 -20.17 -10.29
#